data_07289f681bcc3031ba83b9e316c9f266
#
_entry.id   07289f681bcc3031ba83b9e316c9f266
#
_cell.length_a   1.000
_cell.length_b   1.000
_cell.length_c   1.000
_cell.angle_alpha   90.00
_cell.angle_beta   90.00
_cell.angle_gamma   90.00
#
_symmetry.space_group_name_H-M   'P 1'
#
loop_
_entity.id
_entity.type
_entity.pdbx_description
1 polymer ?
#
loop_
_entity_poly.entity_id
_entity_poly.type
_entity_poly.pdbx_seq_one_letter_code
_entity_poly.pdbx_strand_id
1 'polypeptide(L)'
;MLRAFYASKEWALWAYGGLGLLISSLWVQVQLTVAINSWYGGFYDHLQIAAEFSENPQEGIDIFYDFLISTDFLFNGFEGNPSFLVIAMPYVLLATFTAWFTRIYGLRWRQAITFNYIPRWQSVEEEIEGASQRIQEDCNRFARIVESLGLQVVRAIMTLVAFVPVLWALSDSVTIPFFSDIEGSLVWTALSVSIGGLIISWFVGYRLPGLEYNNQKVEAAFRKDLVLGEDDKVNYAQTDTLWYLSVSYTHLRAHETAT
;
A
#
# COMPACT_ATOMS: atom_id res chain seq x y z
N MET A 1 18.31 3.85 11.59
CA MET A 1 17.85 3.45 10.26
C MET A 1 17.48 4.66 9.40
N LEU A 2 16.53 5.53 9.81
CA LEU A 2 16.16 6.74 9.04
C LEU A 2 17.35 7.68 8.77
N ARG A 3 18.16 7.97 9.79
CA ARG A 3 19.32 8.87 9.67
C ARG A 3 20.38 8.37 8.69
N ALA A 4 20.55 7.06 8.53
CA ALA A 4 21.51 6.47 7.60
C ALA A 4 21.20 6.83 6.14
N PHE A 5 19.93 7.03 5.80
CA PHE A 5 19.48 7.36 4.45
C PHE A 5 19.28 8.87 4.25
N TYR A 6 18.51 9.52 5.16
CA TYR A 6 18.15 10.94 5.00
C TYR A 6 19.21 11.93 5.47
N ALA A 7 20.08 11.56 6.42
CA ALA A 7 21.13 12.45 6.91
C ALA A 7 22.50 12.24 6.24
N SER A 8 22.60 11.31 5.28
CA SER A 8 23.82 11.05 4.52
C SER A 8 23.87 11.87 3.25
N LYS A 9 24.99 12.56 3.00
CA LYS A 9 25.20 13.31 1.76
C LYS A 9 25.24 12.40 0.51
N GLU A 10 25.77 11.20 0.68
CA GLU A 10 25.88 10.19 -0.39
C GLU A 10 24.50 9.74 -0.89
N TRP A 11 23.55 9.57 0.02
CA TRP A 11 22.21 9.07 -0.29
C TRP A 11 21.17 10.17 -0.45
N ALA A 12 21.53 11.44 -0.29
CA ALA A 12 20.58 12.56 -0.29
C ALA A 12 19.75 12.65 -1.57
N LEU A 13 20.37 12.42 -2.74
CA LEU A 13 19.66 12.44 -4.03
C LEU A 13 18.58 11.34 -4.07
N TRP A 14 18.91 10.14 -3.63
CA TRP A 14 17.94 9.04 -3.56
C TRP A 14 16.89 9.29 -2.49
N ALA A 15 17.30 9.75 -1.30
CA ALA A 15 16.40 9.97 -0.17
C ALA A 15 15.34 11.04 -0.47
N TYR A 16 15.77 12.20 -0.94
CA TYR A 16 14.84 13.32 -1.17
C TYR A 16 14.31 13.37 -2.60
N GLY A 17 15.15 13.15 -3.60
CA GLY A 17 14.73 13.15 -5.00
C GLY A 17 13.83 11.94 -5.31
N GLY A 18 14.22 10.75 -4.82
CA GLY A 18 13.40 9.55 -4.96
C GLY A 18 12.07 9.63 -4.24
N LEU A 19 12.05 10.17 -3.00
CA LEU A 19 10.81 10.41 -2.26
C LEU A 19 9.93 11.42 -2.99
N GLY A 20 10.49 12.53 -3.47
CA GLY A 20 9.76 13.55 -4.24
C GLY A 20 9.14 12.97 -5.50
N LEU A 21 9.86 12.12 -6.23
CA LEU A 21 9.34 11.43 -7.42
C LEU A 21 8.19 10.48 -7.07
N LEU A 22 8.31 9.70 -6.00
CA LEU A 22 7.25 8.80 -5.54
C LEU A 22 6.00 9.58 -5.14
N ILE A 23 6.15 10.65 -4.35
CA ILE A 23 5.04 11.49 -3.91
C ILE A 23 4.34 12.14 -5.12
N SER A 24 5.10 12.68 -6.07
CA SER A 24 4.54 13.28 -7.29
C SER A 24 3.82 12.25 -8.14
N SER A 25 4.41 11.06 -8.31
CA SER A 25 3.77 9.95 -9.05
C SER A 25 2.47 9.51 -8.39
N LEU A 26 2.44 9.38 -7.07
CA LEU A 26 1.22 9.03 -6.33
C LEU A 26 0.15 10.11 -6.46
N TRP A 27 0.54 11.38 -6.38
CA TRP A 27 -0.39 12.49 -6.55
C TRP A 27 -1.06 12.47 -7.94
N VAL A 28 -0.27 12.31 -9.01
CA VAL A 28 -0.81 12.21 -10.36
C VAL A 28 -1.73 10.99 -10.50
N GLN A 29 -1.38 9.83 -9.94
CA GLN A 29 -2.26 8.65 -9.94
C GLN A 29 -3.60 8.94 -9.23
N VAL A 30 -3.57 9.64 -8.11
CA VAL A 30 -4.80 10.02 -7.39
C VAL A 30 -5.65 10.98 -8.23
N GLN A 31 -5.06 11.96 -8.91
CA GLN A 31 -5.80 12.85 -9.82
C GLN A 31 -6.41 12.08 -10.99
N LEU A 32 -5.68 11.13 -11.57
CA LEU A 32 -6.24 10.25 -12.62
C LEU A 32 -7.38 9.37 -12.08
N THR A 33 -7.32 8.94 -10.82
CA THR A 33 -8.44 8.20 -10.19
C THR A 33 -9.68 9.09 -10.03
N VAL A 34 -9.51 10.37 -9.66
CA VAL A 34 -10.61 11.34 -9.63
C VAL A 34 -11.20 11.56 -11.02
N ALA A 35 -10.34 11.67 -12.04
CA ALA A 35 -10.77 11.80 -13.43
C ALA A 35 -11.56 10.57 -13.92
N ILE A 36 -11.12 9.35 -13.56
CA ILE A 36 -11.87 8.12 -13.85
C ILE A 36 -13.24 8.15 -13.16
N ASN A 37 -13.30 8.62 -11.90
CA ASN A 37 -14.57 8.72 -11.19
C ASN A 37 -15.54 9.71 -11.86
N SER A 38 -15.05 10.84 -12.34
CA SER A 38 -15.84 11.81 -13.11
C SER A 38 -16.30 11.23 -14.45
N TRP A 39 -15.41 10.50 -15.14
CA TRP A 39 -15.74 9.80 -16.38
C TRP A 39 -16.88 8.78 -16.18
N TYR A 40 -16.86 8.03 -15.07
CA TYR A 40 -17.96 7.10 -14.75
C TYR A 40 -19.32 7.81 -14.67
N GLY A 41 -19.37 9.00 -14.06
CA GLY A 41 -20.60 9.79 -14.00
C GLY A 41 -21.17 10.02 -15.40
N GLY A 42 -20.40 10.66 -16.29
CA GLY A 42 -20.85 10.94 -17.67
C GLY A 42 -21.17 9.71 -18.49
N PHE A 43 -20.39 8.63 -18.32
CA PHE A 43 -20.64 7.37 -19.03
C PHE A 43 -21.95 6.70 -18.58
N TYR A 44 -22.23 6.63 -17.28
CA TYR A 44 -23.46 6.06 -16.78
C TYR A 44 -24.69 6.93 -17.11
N ASP A 45 -24.55 8.26 -17.10
CA ASP A 45 -25.61 9.16 -17.53
C ASP A 45 -25.98 8.89 -18.99
N HIS A 46 -24.99 8.72 -19.87
CA HIS A 46 -25.24 8.35 -21.27
C HIS A 46 -25.96 6.98 -21.40
N LEU A 47 -25.56 5.98 -20.59
CA LEU A 47 -26.24 4.68 -20.60
C LEU A 47 -27.70 4.76 -20.14
N GLN A 48 -28.02 5.64 -19.18
CA GLN A 48 -29.37 5.82 -18.68
C GLN A 48 -30.32 6.41 -19.74
N ILE A 49 -29.80 7.28 -20.60
CA ILE A 49 -30.58 7.88 -21.72
C ILE A 49 -30.50 7.09 -23.03
N ALA A 50 -29.93 5.88 -23.01
CA ALA A 50 -29.76 5.06 -24.24
C ALA A 50 -31.07 4.81 -24.99
N ALA A 51 -32.23 4.78 -24.31
CA ALA A 51 -33.53 4.65 -24.93
C ALA A 51 -33.91 5.86 -25.82
N GLU A 52 -33.37 7.04 -25.57
CA GLU A 52 -33.62 8.25 -26.36
C GLU A 52 -33.00 8.14 -27.77
N PHE A 53 -31.97 7.30 -27.94
CA PHE A 53 -31.33 7.02 -29.24
C PHE A 53 -32.02 5.93 -30.04
N SER A 54 -33.25 5.50 -29.67
CA SER A 54 -33.98 4.45 -30.37
C SER A 54 -34.30 4.81 -31.84
N GLU A 55 -34.48 6.10 -32.16
CA GLU A 55 -34.69 6.59 -33.51
C GLU A 55 -33.39 6.68 -34.33
N ASN A 56 -32.25 6.88 -33.68
CA ASN A 56 -30.93 6.95 -34.32
C ASN A 56 -29.88 6.16 -33.50
N PRO A 57 -29.92 4.82 -33.55
CA PRO A 57 -29.01 4.00 -32.72
C PRO A 57 -27.55 4.22 -33.02
N GLN A 58 -27.20 4.65 -34.26
CA GLN A 58 -25.80 4.88 -34.63
C GLN A 58 -25.18 6.03 -33.85
N GLU A 59 -25.92 7.10 -33.63
CA GLU A 59 -25.46 8.23 -32.82
C GLU A 59 -25.13 7.81 -31.37
N GLY A 60 -25.99 7.00 -30.74
CA GLY A 60 -25.75 6.48 -29.40
C GLY A 60 -24.50 5.58 -29.34
N ILE A 61 -24.28 4.79 -30.39
CA ILE A 61 -23.10 3.94 -30.52
C ILE A 61 -21.81 4.78 -30.68
N ASP A 62 -21.87 5.81 -31.53
CA ASP A 62 -20.70 6.67 -31.77
C ASP A 62 -20.31 7.41 -30.48
N ILE A 63 -21.26 7.96 -29.73
CA ILE A 63 -21.01 8.59 -28.42
C ILE A 63 -20.45 7.58 -27.43
N PHE A 64 -20.94 6.35 -27.41
CA PHE A 64 -20.41 5.28 -26.55
C PHE A 64 -18.94 4.98 -26.86
N TYR A 65 -18.56 4.89 -28.13
CA TYR A 65 -17.18 4.72 -28.55
C TYR A 65 -16.30 5.93 -28.18
N ASP A 66 -16.84 7.15 -28.29
CA ASP A 66 -16.13 8.36 -27.89
C ASP A 66 -15.80 8.34 -26.40
N PHE A 67 -16.72 7.92 -25.55
CA PHE A 67 -16.42 7.72 -24.13
C PHE A 67 -15.29 6.72 -23.88
N LEU A 68 -15.18 5.66 -24.69
CA LEU A 68 -14.21 4.59 -24.42
C LEU A 68 -12.84 4.86 -25.00
N ILE A 69 -12.76 5.25 -26.29
CA ILE A 69 -11.49 5.19 -27.04
C ILE A 69 -11.14 6.46 -27.82
N SER A 70 -12.01 7.50 -27.86
CA SER A 70 -11.67 8.72 -28.58
C SER A 70 -10.37 9.34 -28.09
N THR A 71 -9.55 9.78 -29.03
CA THR A 71 -8.29 10.49 -28.75
C THR A 71 -8.38 11.98 -29.03
N ASP A 72 -9.56 12.47 -29.39
CA ASP A 72 -9.79 13.86 -29.81
C ASP A 72 -9.40 14.85 -28.74
N PHE A 73 -9.60 14.52 -27.46
CA PHE A 73 -9.13 15.30 -26.32
C PHE A 73 -7.62 15.65 -26.40
N LEU A 74 -6.78 14.73 -26.88
CA LEU A 74 -5.34 14.95 -26.99
C LEU A 74 -4.96 15.86 -28.16
N PHE A 75 -5.77 15.85 -29.25
CA PHE A 75 -5.47 16.59 -30.47
C PHE A 75 -6.18 17.96 -30.52
N ASN A 76 -7.26 18.12 -29.75
CA ASN A 76 -8.04 19.37 -29.68
C ASN A 76 -7.62 20.30 -28.53
N GLY A 77 -6.35 20.26 -28.10
CA GLY A 77 -5.83 21.15 -27.07
C GLY A 77 -6.32 20.87 -25.65
N PHE A 78 -6.70 19.63 -25.35
CA PHE A 78 -7.28 19.19 -24.08
C PHE A 78 -8.67 19.78 -23.78
N GLU A 79 -9.41 20.15 -24.81
CA GLU A 79 -10.80 20.60 -24.68
C GLU A 79 -11.77 19.41 -24.71
N GLY A 80 -12.81 19.46 -23.87
CA GLY A 80 -13.83 18.41 -23.75
C GLY A 80 -13.53 17.37 -22.67
N ASN A 81 -14.26 16.27 -22.71
CA ASN A 81 -14.10 15.17 -21.74
C ASN A 81 -13.14 14.11 -22.29
N PRO A 82 -12.11 13.71 -21.54
CA PRO A 82 -11.22 12.66 -21.97
C PRO A 82 -11.94 11.29 -21.99
N SER A 83 -11.64 10.46 -22.99
CA SER A 83 -12.11 9.07 -23.01
C SER A 83 -11.46 8.22 -21.93
N PHE A 84 -12.04 7.06 -21.64
CA PHE A 84 -11.46 6.10 -20.69
C PHE A 84 -10.01 5.75 -21.04
N LEU A 85 -9.73 5.48 -22.30
CA LEU A 85 -8.39 5.10 -22.76
C LEU A 85 -7.35 6.20 -22.46
N VAL A 86 -7.70 7.45 -22.68
CA VAL A 86 -6.82 8.61 -22.45
C VAL A 86 -6.48 8.79 -20.96
N ILE A 87 -7.39 8.38 -20.06
CA ILE A 87 -7.12 8.45 -18.61
C ILE A 87 -6.45 7.16 -18.13
N ALA A 88 -6.93 6.00 -18.55
CA ALA A 88 -6.48 4.71 -18.03
C ALA A 88 -5.06 4.36 -18.47
N MET A 89 -4.64 4.68 -19.69
CA MET A 89 -3.29 4.35 -20.19
C MET A 89 -2.19 5.07 -19.39
N PRO A 90 -2.22 6.40 -19.17
CA PRO A 90 -1.25 7.07 -18.31
C PRO A 90 -1.29 6.54 -16.87
N TYR A 91 -2.49 6.21 -16.34
CA TYR A 91 -2.61 5.64 -15.00
C TYR A 91 -1.85 4.31 -14.89
N VAL A 92 -2.08 3.36 -15.81
CA VAL A 92 -1.42 2.04 -15.79
C VAL A 92 0.09 2.17 -15.96
N LEU A 93 0.55 3.00 -16.89
CA LEU A 93 1.98 3.23 -17.12
C LEU A 93 2.64 3.84 -15.88
N LEU A 94 2.02 4.85 -15.29
CA LEU A 94 2.54 5.52 -14.11
C LEU A 94 2.48 4.62 -12.87
N ALA A 95 1.44 3.79 -12.71
CA ALA A 95 1.33 2.83 -11.62
C ALA A 95 2.42 1.76 -11.73
N THR A 96 2.68 1.25 -12.93
CA THR A 96 3.75 0.27 -13.19
C THR A 96 5.13 0.86 -12.92
N PHE A 97 5.38 2.09 -13.41
CA PHE A 97 6.61 2.82 -13.14
C PHE A 97 6.80 3.04 -11.63
N THR A 98 5.76 3.49 -10.93
CA THR A 98 5.81 3.73 -9.48
C THR A 98 6.13 2.45 -8.73
N ALA A 99 5.48 1.33 -9.07
CA ALA A 99 5.73 0.03 -8.44
C ALA A 99 7.18 -0.44 -8.65
N TRP A 100 7.72 -0.29 -9.85
CA TRP A 100 9.12 -0.59 -10.17
C TRP A 100 10.08 0.31 -9.40
N PHE A 101 9.87 1.63 -9.45
CA PHE A 101 10.74 2.61 -8.80
C PHE A 101 10.73 2.46 -7.27
N THR A 102 9.58 2.14 -6.68
CA THR A 102 9.45 1.85 -5.24
C THR A 102 10.39 0.74 -4.80
N ARG A 103 10.48 -0.35 -5.56
CA ARG A 103 11.39 -1.46 -5.25
C ARG A 103 12.86 -1.04 -5.31
N ILE A 104 13.24 -0.20 -6.29
CA ILE A 104 14.59 0.34 -6.37
C ILE A 104 14.87 1.26 -5.17
N TYR A 105 13.92 2.11 -4.82
CA TYR A 105 14.02 3.02 -3.68
C TYR A 105 14.24 2.25 -2.36
N GLY A 106 13.45 1.21 -2.11
CA GLY A 106 13.62 0.32 -0.96
C GLY A 106 14.98 -0.38 -0.95
N LEU A 107 15.48 -0.84 -2.12
CA LEU A 107 16.81 -1.43 -2.25
C LEU A 107 17.91 -0.42 -1.88
N ARG A 108 17.84 0.82 -2.37
CA ARG A 108 18.80 1.88 -2.05
C ARG A 108 18.78 2.24 -0.57
N TRP A 109 17.59 2.28 0.03
CA TRP A 109 17.45 2.49 1.47
C TRP A 109 18.08 1.34 2.26
N ARG A 110 17.82 0.09 1.89
CA ARG A 110 18.47 -1.08 2.50
C ARG A 110 19.99 -0.98 2.41
N GLN A 111 20.54 -0.63 1.25
CA GLN A 111 21.99 -0.45 1.07
C GLN A 111 22.54 0.60 2.04
N ALA A 112 21.90 1.77 2.12
CA ALA A 112 22.30 2.85 3.02
C ALA A 112 22.33 2.42 4.50
N ILE A 113 21.34 1.65 4.95
CA ILE A 113 21.29 1.13 6.31
C ILE A 113 22.41 0.12 6.52
N THR A 114 22.54 -0.88 5.67
CA THR A 114 23.51 -1.97 5.79
C THR A 114 24.94 -1.42 5.85
N PHE A 115 25.32 -0.56 4.90
CA PHE A 115 26.67 0.03 4.88
C PHE A 115 26.94 1.03 6.01
N ASN A 116 25.92 1.59 6.63
CA ASN A 116 26.06 2.40 7.83
C ASN A 116 26.27 1.53 9.10
N TYR A 117 25.73 0.31 9.13
CA TYR A 117 25.88 -0.61 10.27
C TYR A 117 27.19 -1.38 10.26
N ILE A 118 27.72 -1.78 9.10
CA ILE A 118 28.95 -2.59 9.00
C ILE A 118 30.14 -1.99 9.74
N PRO A 119 30.51 -0.69 9.57
CA PRO A 119 31.64 -0.10 10.29
C PRO A 119 31.44 -0.05 11.81
N ARG A 120 30.18 0.14 12.25
CA ARG A 120 29.86 0.14 13.68
C ARG A 120 29.99 -1.24 14.29
N TRP A 121 29.53 -2.26 13.56
CA TRP A 121 29.68 -3.66 13.96
C TRP A 121 31.15 -4.05 14.07
N GLN A 122 31.98 -3.64 13.11
CA GLN A 122 33.42 -3.89 13.14
C GLN A 122 34.14 -3.24 14.34
N SER A 123 33.59 -2.15 14.90
CA SER A 123 34.15 -1.43 16.05
C SER A 123 33.71 -1.99 17.40
N VAL A 124 32.82 -2.98 17.45
CA VAL A 124 32.37 -3.60 18.70
C VAL A 124 33.29 -4.76 19.04
N GLU A 125 33.87 -4.72 20.23
CA GLU A 125 34.82 -5.76 20.73
C GLU A 125 34.10 -7.02 21.20
N GLU A 126 32.84 -6.90 21.65
CA GLU A 126 32.03 -8.03 22.09
C GLU A 126 31.35 -8.75 20.90
N GLU A 127 31.43 -10.08 20.87
CA GLU A 127 30.67 -10.88 19.95
C GLU A 127 29.17 -10.80 20.24
N ILE A 128 28.43 -10.12 19.37
CA ILE A 128 26.98 -10.07 19.44
C ILE A 128 26.42 -11.26 18.67
N GLU A 129 25.84 -12.21 19.38
CA GLU A 129 25.22 -13.40 18.78
C GLU A 129 24.14 -12.99 17.73
N GLY A 130 24.26 -13.53 16.52
CA GLY A 130 23.34 -13.26 15.42
C GLY A 130 23.45 -11.87 14.78
N ALA A 131 24.54 -11.11 15.03
CA ALA A 131 24.72 -9.77 14.45
C ALA A 131 24.66 -9.76 12.93
N SER A 132 25.27 -10.74 12.25
CA SER A 132 25.26 -10.87 10.79
C SER A 132 23.82 -11.07 10.24
N GLN A 133 23.05 -11.93 10.89
CA GLN A 133 21.65 -12.17 10.53
C GLN A 133 20.80 -10.91 10.74
N ARG A 134 20.96 -10.20 11.88
CA ARG A 134 20.24 -8.95 12.14
C ARG A 134 20.56 -7.86 11.13
N ILE A 135 21.83 -7.69 10.76
CA ILE A 135 22.24 -6.70 9.76
C ILE A 135 21.60 -7.05 8.39
N GLN A 136 21.56 -8.32 8.02
CA GLN A 136 20.99 -8.76 6.74
C GLN A 136 19.45 -8.70 6.75
N GLU A 137 18.81 -9.29 7.75
CA GLU A 137 17.36 -9.51 7.79
C GLU A 137 16.59 -8.29 8.25
N ASP A 138 16.99 -7.68 9.39
CA ASP A 138 16.27 -6.53 9.96
C ASP A 138 16.35 -5.30 9.05
N CYS A 139 17.51 -5.07 8.41
CA CYS A 139 17.65 -3.98 7.45
C CYS A 139 16.75 -4.19 6.22
N ASN A 140 16.65 -5.44 5.74
CA ASN A 140 15.77 -5.78 4.62
C ASN A 140 14.29 -5.66 5.01
N ARG A 141 13.91 -6.18 6.17
CA ARG A 141 12.54 -6.14 6.69
C ARG A 141 12.08 -4.71 6.92
N PHE A 142 12.92 -3.89 7.56
CA PHE A 142 12.64 -2.47 7.77
C PHE A 142 12.42 -1.73 6.44
N ALA A 143 13.33 -1.90 5.46
CA ALA A 143 13.20 -1.24 4.17
C ALA A 143 11.90 -1.64 3.46
N ARG A 144 11.53 -2.92 3.45
CA ARG A 144 10.28 -3.41 2.85
C ARG A 144 9.02 -2.89 3.56
N ILE A 145 9.02 -2.84 4.89
CA ILE A 145 7.87 -2.33 5.65
C ILE A 145 7.66 -0.84 5.35
N VAL A 146 8.72 -0.05 5.39
CA VAL A 146 8.61 1.38 5.10
C VAL A 146 8.23 1.63 3.64
N GLU A 147 8.79 0.87 2.71
CA GLU A 147 8.43 0.92 1.29
C GLU A 147 6.93 0.65 1.08
N SER A 148 6.40 -0.43 1.64
CA SER A 148 5.02 -0.84 1.40
C SER A 148 4.02 -0.02 2.21
N LEU A 149 4.18 0.06 3.53
CA LEU A 149 3.23 0.76 4.40
C LEU A 149 3.34 2.28 4.27
N GLY A 150 4.56 2.82 4.15
CA GLY A 150 4.78 4.26 4.03
C GLY A 150 4.05 4.84 2.82
N LEU A 151 4.19 4.21 1.65
CA LEU A 151 3.50 4.66 0.44
C LEU A 151 1.98 4.45 0.49
N GLN A 152 1.51 3.36 1.14
CA GLN A 152 0.07 3.14 1.32
C GLN A 152 -0.57 4.22 2.19
N VAL A 153 0.09 4.62 3.29
CA VAL A 153 -0.38 5.72 4.14
C VAL A 153 -0.42 7.05 3.37
N VAL A 154 0.64 7.36 2.63
CA VAL A 154 0.68 8.58 1.80
C VAL A 154 -0.42 8.56 0.75
N ARG A 155 -0.61 7.44 0.05
CA ARG A 155 -1.69 7.27 -0.94
C ARG A 155 -3.06 7.46 -0.29
N ALA A 156 -3.32 6.85 0.88
CA ALA A 156 -4.59 6.96 1.59
C ALA A 156 -4.92 8.42 1.96
N ILE A 157 -3.93 9.16 2.48
CA ILE A 157 -4.09 10.58 2.80
C ILE A 157 -4.38 11.40 1.53
N MET A 158 -3.62 11.19 0.46
CA MET A 158 -3.83 11.90 -0.81
C MET A 158 -5.21 11.60 -1.41
N THR A 159 -5.63 10.33 -1.37
CA THR A 159 -6.97 9.94 -1.83
C THR A 159 -8.06 10.60 -1.01
N LEU A 160 -7.92 10.61 0.31
CA LEU A 160 -8.86 11.31 1.19
C LEU A 160 -8.98 12.79 0.82
N VAL A 161 -7.84 13.49 0.71
CA VAL A 161 -7.81 14.92 0.35
C VAL A 161 -8.44 15.17 -1.02
N ALA A 162 -8.20 14.31 -2.01
CA ALA A 162 -8.73 14.46 -3.36
C ALA A 162 -10.23 14.18 -3.47
N PHE A 163 -10.75 13.22 -2.70
CA PHE A 163 -12.15 12.81 -2.77
C PHE A 163 -13.08 13.56 -1.81
N VAL A 164 -12.57 14.22 -0.76
CA VAL A 164 -13.43 15.04 0.13
C VAL A 164 -14.22 16.09 -0.63
N PRO A 165 -13.65 16.89 -1.55
CA PRO A 165 -14.43 17.84 -2.35
C PRO A 165 -15.52 17.19 -3.22
N VAL A 166 -15.23 16.01 -3.79
CA VAL A 166 -16.19 15.24 -4.60
C VAL A 166 -17.37 14.78 -3.75
N LEU A 167 -17.08 14.18 -2.58
CA LEU A 167 -18.13 13.75 -1.64
C LEU A 167 -18.95 14.93 -1.11
N TRP A 168 -18.27 16.08 -0.89
CA TRP A 168 -18.97 17.29 -0.43
C TRP A 168 -19.98 17.77 -1.47
N ALA A 169 -19.57 17.87 -2.74
CA ALA A 169 -20.44 18.27 -3.84
C ALA A 169 -21.61 17.29 -4.07
N LEU A 170 -21.38 15.98 -3.89
CA LEU A 170 -22.41 14.96 -4.02
C LEU A 170 -23.38 14.93 -2.84
N SER A 171 -23.03 15.51 -1.69
CA SER A 171 -23.87 15.50 -0.49
C SER A 171 -25.21 16.21 -0.69
N ASP A 172 -25.27 17.19 -1.59
CA ASP A 172 -26.49 17.94 -1.90
C ASP A 172 -27.52 17.08 -2.67
N SER A 173 -27.08 16.02 -3.32
CA SER A 173 -27.90 15.14 -4.16
C SER A 173 -28.41 13.90 -3.41
N VAL A 174 -27.92 13.63 -2.19
CA VAL A 174 -28.20 12.38 -1.45
C VAL A 174 -28.67 12.68 -0.05
N THR A 175 -29.86 12.21 0.29
CA THR A 175 -30.41 12.31 1.66
C THR A 175 -29.98 11.09 2.48
N ILE A 176 -29.17 11.29 3.52
CA ILE A 176 -28.70 10.21 4.40
C ILE A 176 -29.44 10.28 5.73
N PRO A 177 -30.07 9.19 6.19
CA PRO A 177 -30.65 9.13 7.55
C PRO A 177 -29.58 9.50 8.59
N PHE A 178 -29.92 10.26 9.60
CA PHE A 178 -29.08 10.82 10.67
C PHE A 178 -28.21 12.03 10.31
N PHE A 179 -27.89 12.29 9.03
CA PHE A 179 -27.04 13.41 8.58
C PHE A 179 -27.74 14.31 7.54
N SER A 180 -29.08 14.19 7.38
CA SER A 180 -29.84 14.89 6.32
C SER A 180 -29.74 16.41 6.38
N ASP A 181 -29.59 16.97 7.59
CA ASP A 181 -29.60 18.42 7.81
C ASP A 181 -28.18 19.02 7.91
N ILE A 182 -27.15 18.24 7.65
CA ILE A 182 -25.76 18.66 7.77
C ILE A 182 -25.13 18.79 6.38
N GLU A 183 -24.57 19.97 6.08
CA GLU A 183 -23.77 20.17 4.86
C GLU A 183 -22.61 19.17 4.81
N GLY A 184 -22.38 18.56 3.66
CA GLY A 184 -21.33 17.54 3.49
C GLY A 184 -21.67 16.21 4.16
N SER A 185 -22.96 15.85 4.24
CA SER A 185 -23.48 14.64 4.91
C SER A 185 -22.73 13.34 4.50
N LEU A 186 -22.35 13.17 3.23
CA LEU A 186 -21.58 12.04 2.75
C LEU A 186 -20.17 11.98 3.36
N VAL A 187 -19.51 13.13 3.53
CA VAL A 187 -18.18 13.21 4.15
C VAL A 187 -18.23 12.78 5.61
N TRP A 188 -19.21 13.30 6.37
CA TRP A 188 -19.40 12.96 7.77
C TRP A 188 -19.75 11.49 7.96
N THR A 189 -20.58 10.94 7.08
CA THR A 189 -20.91 9.51 7.08
C THR A 189 -19.67 8.66 6.81
N ALA A 190 -18.89 8.99 5.77
CA ALA A 190 -17.66 8.27 5.44
C ALA A 190 -16.64 8.31 6.58
N LEU A 191 -16.45 9.47 7.21
CA LEU A 191 -15.58 9.61 8.38
C LEU A 191 -16.07 8.80 9.57
N SER A 192 -17.36 8.83 9.87
CA SER A 192 -17.94 8.09 11.00
C SER A 192 -17.77 6.59 10.83
N VAL A 193 -18.06 6.06 9.64
CA VAL A 193 -17.87 4.63 9.31
C VAL A 193 -16.39 4.25 9.37
N SER A 194 -15.50 5.10 8.83
CA SER A 194 -14.06 4.84 8.85
C SER A 194 -13.49 4.83 10.27
N ILE A 195 -13.87 5.80 11.10
CA ILE A 195 -13.45 5.86 12.51
C ILE A 195 -14.01 4.65 13.29
N GLY A 196 -15.27 4.31 13.08
CA GLY A 196 -15.88 3.11 13.67
C GLY A 196 -15.14 1.83 13.29
N GLY A 197 -14.81 1.66 12.01
CA GLY A 197 -14.00 0.55 11.52
C GLY A 197 -12.60 0.50 12.12
N LEU A 198 -11.93 1.66 12.26
CA LEU A 198 -10.62 1.75 12.93
C LEU A 198 -10.68 1.35 14.39
N ILE A 199 -11.72 1.79 15.13
CA ILE A 199 -11.93 1.42 16.54
C ILE A 199 -12.10 -0.09 16.66
N ILE A 200 -12.98 -0.69 15.85
CA ILE A 200 -13.20 -2.15 15.85
C ILE A 200 -11.89 -2.88 15.51
N SER A 201 -11.20 -2.46 14.45
CA SER A 201 -9.92 -3.06 14.03
C SER A 201 -8.86 -2.95 15.13
N TRP A 202 -8.83 -1.83 15.89
CA TRP A 202 -7.93 -1.67 17.03
C TRP A 202 -8.26 -2.67 18.15
N PHE A 203 -9.54 -2.82 18.51
CA PHE A 203 -9.97 -3.76 19.55
C PHE A 203 -9.62 -5.23 19.19
N VAL A 204 -9.79 -5.61 17.93
CA VAL A 204 -9.42 -6.95 17.46
C VAL A 204 -7.90 -7.10 17.36
N GLY A 205 -7.24 -6.08 16.83
CA GLY A 205 -5.82 -6.13 16.46
C GLY A 205 -4.83 -5.90 17.60
N TYR A 206 -5.23 -5.36 18.76
CA TYR A 206 -4.27 -4.97 19.80
C TYR A 206 -3.49 -6.16 20.40
N ARG A 207 -4.04 -7.37 20.33
CA ARG A 207 -3.39 -8.60 20.80
C ARG A 207 -2.46 -9.26 19.76
N LEU A 208 -2.62 -8.92 18.48
CA LEU A 208 -1.84 -9.52 17.38
C LEU A 208 -0.31 -9.35 17.52
N PRO A 209 0.24 -8.17 17.93
CA PRO A 209 1.68 -8.05 18.10
C PRO A 209 2.28 -9.00 19.13
N GLY A 210 1.55 -9.29 20.21
CA GLY A 210 1.99 -10.25 21.23
C GLY A 210 2.00 -11.69 20.72
N LEU A 211 1.00 -12.07 19.94
CA LEU A 211 0.92 -13.37 19.29
C LEU A 211 2.04 -13.55 18.25
N GLU A 212 2.26 -12.54 17.41
CA GLU A 212 3.33 -12.54 16.41
C GLU A 212 4.73 -12.61 17.06
N TYR A 213 4.95 -11.91 18.18
CA TYR A 213 6.18 -12.02 18.93
C TYR A 213 6.43 -13.43 19.46
N ASN A 214 5.41 -14.08 20.02
CA ASN A 214 5.51 -15.46 20.52
C ASN A 214 5.75 -16.43 19.35
N ASN A 215 5.08 -16.25 18.22
CA ASN A 215 5.28 -17.01 17.01
C ASN A 215 6.74 -16.94 16.52
N GLN A 216 7.27 -15.72 16.40
CA GLN A 216 8.67 -15.51 16.00
C GLN A 216 9.67 -16.12 16.97
N LYS A 217 9.37 -16.12 18.28
CA LYS A 217 10.22 -16.74 19.31
C LYS A 217 10.28 -18.27 19.14
N VAL A 218 9.14 -18.92 18.89
CA VAL A 218 9.06 -20.37 18.67
C VAL A 218 9.76 -20.76 17.36
N GLU A 219 9.56 -19.98 16.31
CA GLU A 219 10.22 -20.19 15.00
C GLU A 219 11.76 -20.03 15.11
N ALA A 220 12.21 -19.04 15.87
CA ALA A 220 13.64 -18.84 16.13
C ALA A 220 14.24 -20.01 16.93
N ALA A 221 13.53 -20.56 17.94
CA ALA A 221 13.95 -21.73 18.68
C ALA A 221 14.03 -22.98 17.78
N PHE A 222 13.01 -23.21 16.96
CA PHE A 222 12.99 -24.31 15.99
C PHE A 222 14.16 -24.23 14.99
N ARG A 223 14.43 -23.04 14.47
CA ARG A 223 15.58 -22.82 13.58
C ARG A 223 16.91 -23.05 14.26
N LYS A 224 17.04 -22.63 15.53
CA LYS A 224 18.26 -22.87 16.32
C LYS A 224 18.56 -24.35 16.46
N ASP A 225 17.55 -25.17 16.80
CA ASP A 225 17.73 -26.61 16.96
C ASP A 225 18.03 -27.30 15.63
N LEU A 226 17.46 -26.84 14.52
CA LEU A 226 17.81 -27.33 13.18
C LEU A 226 19.27 -27.02 12.81
N VAL A 227 19.75 -25.80 13.08
CA VAL A 227 21.15 -25.40 12.79
C VAL A 227 22.12 -26.19 13.67
N LEU A 228 21.83 -26.39 14.96
CA LEU A 228 22.62 -27.25 15.82
C LEU A 228 22.61 -28.70 15.35
N GLY A 229 21.49 -29.16 14.79
CA GLY A 229 21.36 -30.48 14.19
C GLY A 229 22.15 -30.67 12.89
N GLU A 230 22.54 -29.60 12.20
CA GLU A 230 23.47 -29.68 11.04
C GLU A 230 24.88 -30.12 11.50
N ASP A 231 25.32 -29.62 12.66
CA ASP A 231 26.64 -29.93 13.22
C ASP A 231 26.64 -31.27 14.00
N ASP A 232 25.58 -31.55 14.76
CA ASP A 232 25.44 -32.77 15.59
C ASP A 232 24.01 -33.33 15.51
N LYS A 233 23.77 -34.20 14.52
CA LYS A 233 22.46 -34.82 14.27
C LYS A 233 22.00 -35.76 15.40
N VAL A 234 22.94 -36.35 16.14
CA VAL A 234 22.62 -37.34 17.17
C VAL A 234 21.99 -36.67 18.39
N ASN A 235 22.50 -35.49 18.78
CA ASN A 235 22.06 -34.81 20.00
C ASN A 235 20.96 -33.79 19.76
N TYR A 236 20.93 -33.13 18.59
CA TYR A 236 20.03 -32.00 18.32
C TYR A 236 18.94 -32.27 17.29
N ALA A 237 19.12 -33.20 16.34
CA ALA A 237 18.08 -33.54 15.38
C ALA A 237 17.09 -34.59 15.93
N GLN A 238 16.62 -34.42 17.17
CA GLN A 238 15.66 -35.32 17.77
C GLN A 238 14.24 -34.94 17.33
N THR A 239 13.56 -35.95 16.74
CA THR A 239 12.22 -35.79 16.17
C THR A 239 11.19 -35.28 17.19
N ASP A 240 11.28 -35.70 18.45
CA ASP A 240 10.32 -35.32 19.50
C ASP A 240 10.43 -33.85 19.87
N THR A 241 11.65 -33.29 19.98
CA THR A 241 11.88 -31.88 20.29
C THR A 241 11.43 -31.00 19.14
N LEU A 242 11.80 -31.37 17.92
CA LEU A 242 11.39 -30.65 16.70
C LEU A 242 9.89 -30.72 16.48
N TRP A 243 9.28 -31.86 16.78
CA TRP A 243 7.82 -32.02 16.75
C TRP A 243 7.12 -31.11 17.75
N TYR A 244 7.57 -31.09 19.00
CA TYR A 244 7.00 -30.20 20.02
C TYR A 244 7.05 -28.72 19.64
N LEU A 245 8.17 -28.26 19.11
CA LEU A 245 8.32 -26.89 18.62
C LEU A 245 7.38 -26.61 17.43
N SER A 246 7.28 -27.54 16.50
CA SER A 246 6.39 -27.43 15.34
C SER A 246 4.89 -27.43 15.75
N VAL A 247 4.49 -28.23 16.76
CA VAL A 247 3.11 -28.27 17.27
C VAL A 247 2.80 -26.99 18.07
N SER A 248 3.74 -26.46 18.83
CA SER A 248 3.58 -25.18 19.53
C SER A 248 3.32 -24.04 18.53
N TYR A 249 3.96 -24.06 17.37
CA TYR A 249 3.71 -23.15 16.27
C TYR A 249 2.28 -23.28 15.72
N THR A 250 1.79 -24.50 15.48
CA THR A 250 0.42 -24.74 14.98
C THR A 250 -0.65 -24.35 15.99
N HIS A 251 -0.42 -24.56 17.29
CA HIS A 251 -1.34 -24.15 18.35
C HIS A 251 -1.45 -22.62 18.47
N LEU A 252 -0.34 -21.89 18.35
CA LEU A 252 -0.36 -20.43 18.32
C LEU A 252 -1.16 -19.92 17.11
N ARG A 253 -0.96 -20.53 15.93
CA ARG A 253 -1.67 -20.18 14.71
C ARG A 253 -3.16 -20.54 14.74
N ALA A 254 -3.52 -21.67 15.36
CA ALA A 254 -4.92 -22.07 15.54
C ALA A 254 -5.68 -21.09 16.47
N HIS A 255 -5.02 -20.52 17.46
CA HIS A 255 -5.59 -19.45 18.29
C HIS A 255 -5.77 -18.12 17.52
N GLU A 256 -4.94 -17.85 16.52
CA GLU A 256 -5.10 -16.68 15.63
C GLU A 256 -6.32 -16.79 14.71
N THR A 257 -6.68 -18.01 14.30
CA THR A 257 -7.82 -18.26 13.38
C THR A 257 -9.15 -18.49 14.10
N ALA A 258 -9.12 -18.71 15.41
CA ALA A 258 -10.32 -19.01 16.22
C ALA A 258 -10.86 -17.79 17.00
N THR A 259 -10.22 -16.64 16.90
CA THR A 259 -10.65 -15.35 17.45
C THR A 259 -10.92 -14.35 16.36
#